data_11aca78e4376da546a3914d5f89fd85f
#
_entry.id   11aca78e4376da546a3914d5f89fd85f
#
_cell.length_a   1.000
_cell.length_b   1.000
_cell.length_c   1.000
_cell.angle_alpha   90.00
_cell.angle_beta   90.00
_cell.angle_gamma   90.00
#
_symmetry.space_group_name_H-M   'P 1'
#
loop_
_entity.id
_entity.type
_entity.pdbx_description
1 polymer ?
#
loop_
_entity_poly.entity_id
_entity_poly.type
_entity_poly.pdbx_seq_one_letter_code
_entity_poly.pdbx_strand_id
1 'polypeptide(L)'
;LSVAIAAIVVTYQSGSTIDACLSRLRQAQDMAEIRVIDNGSLDGTLDIVQRHASHDARVRFVGNPDNPGFAAANNQGVADSVSPWLAFINPDLMVEADTLAELRRRAEVLGDCLLGVEQLDEHGQADEAVRRRDPDFLLMLRSPGQGSKLAVPRDPHQALQRVPALSGALLMMPRVLFDRIGGWDAGYRLHAEDLDLCRRAREAGAVVAIANDLQVTHVRGVSSRSRPFFVEWHKHKGLWRYFQKFEAKQRSLPVRAAVWAAIWAHALMLVPRLLRRSL
;
A
#
# COMPACT_ATOMS: atom_id res chain seq x y z
N LEU A 1 9.24 -0.27 26.01
CA LEU A 1 8.28 -0.62 24.96
C LEU A 1 8.85 -1.80 24.16
N SER A 2 8.04 -2.80 23.83
CA SER A 2 8.46 -3.92 22.96
C SER A 2 8.84 -3.36 21.58
N VAL A 3 9.97 -3.86 21.04
CA VAL A 3 10.46 -3.51 19.69
C VAL A 3 9.86 -4.39 18.59
N ALA A 4 8.93 -5.29 18.95
CA ALA A 4 8.38 -6.31 18.08
C ALA A 4 7.61 -5.72 16.89
N ILE A 5 7.96 -6.16 15.68
CA ILE A 5 7.30 -5.81 14.43
C ILE A 5 6.47 -7.01 13.95
N ALA A 6 5.22 -6.75 13.52
CA ALA A 6 4.45 -7.67 12.71
C ALA A 6 4.50 -7.23 11.25
N ALA A 7 5.06 -8.05 10.37
CA ALA A 7 4.92 -7.88 8.93
C ALA A 7 3.57 -8.47 8.47
N ILE A 8 2.76 -7.68 7.79
CA ILE A 8 1.50 -8.09 7.19
C ILE A 8 1.71 -8.14 5.67
N VAL A 9 1.59 -9.33 5.09
CA VAL A 9 1.85 -9.57 3.67
C VAL A 9 0.57 -10.13 3.03
N VAL A 10 -0.02 -9.36 2.12
CA VAL A 10 -1.19 -9.82 1.34
C VAL A 10 -0.71 -10.37 0.02
N THR A 11 -1.07 -11.60 -0.31
CA THR A 11 -0.68 -12.29 -1.54
C THR A 11 -1.87 -12.56 -2.44
N TYR A 12 -1.64 -12.46 -3.75
CA TYR A 12 -2.52 -12.93 -4.81
C TYR A 12 -1.71 -13.19 -6.07
N GLN A 13 -1.58 -14.46 -6.49
CA GLN A 13 -0.78 -14.88 -7.64
C GLN A 13 0.66 -14.36 -7.53
N SER A 14 1.33 -14.65 -6.39
CA SER A 14 2.64 -14.11 -6.05
C SER A 14 3.75 -15.18 -6.01
N GLY A 15 3.52 -16.34 -6.64
CA GLY A 15 4.41 -17.49 -6.59
C GLY A 15 5.85 -17.22 -7.03
N SER A 16 6.05 -16.24 -7.93
CA SER A 16 7.39 -15.87 -8.43
C SER A 16 8.21 -15.01 -7.47
N THR A 17 7.60 -14.37 -6.46
CA THR A 17 8.27 -13.37 -5.60
C THR A 17 8.19 -13.68 -4.12
N ILE A 18 7.13 -14.38 -3.68
CA ILE A 18 6.84 -14.57 -2.26
C ILE A 18 7.93 -15.34 -1.51
N ASP A 19 8.61 -16.29 -2.16
CA ASP A 19 9.70 -17.06 -1.54
C ASP A 19 10.86 -16.16 -1.11
N ALA A 20 11.32 -15.28 -2.00
CA ALA A 20 12.36 -14.31 -1.71
C ALA A 20 11.92 -13.28 -0.66
N CYS A 21 10.70 -12.76 -0.75
CA CYS A 21 10.14 -11.83 0.22
C CYS A 21 10.12 -12.43 1.63
N LEU A 22 9.55 -13.63 1.81
CA LEU A 22 9.49 -14.29 3.12
C LEU A 22 10.88 -14.68 3.65
N SER A 23 11.80 -15.10 2.78
CA SER A 23 13.18 -15.41 3.17
C SER A 23 13.87 -14.19 3.77
N ARG A 24 13.69 -13.01 3.19
CA ARG A 24 14.21 -11.74 3.71
C ARG A 24 13.53 -11.31 5.00
N LEU A 25 12.20 -11.37 5.07
CA LEU A 25 11.46 -11.05 6.29
C LEU A 25 11.84 -11.93 7.48
N ARG A 26 12.11 -13.21 7.27
CA ARG A 26 12.57 -14.12 8.32
C ARG A 26 13.95 -13.76 8.89
N GLN A 27 14.78 -13.07 8.10
CA GLN A 27 16.09 -12.57 8.49
C GLN A 27 16.04 -11.14 9.07
N ALA A 28 14.90 -10.45 8.93
CA ALA A 28 14.75 -9.08 9.37
C ALA A 28 14.83 -8.96 10.90
N GLN A 29 15.56 -7.94 11.40
CA GLN A 29 15.68 -7.63 12.81
C GLN A 29 14.35 -7.16 13.38
N ASP A 30 14.15 -7.40 14.68
CA ASP A 30 12.95 -7.04 15.44
C ASP A 30 11.64 -7.68 14.92
N MET A 31 11.74 -8.63 13.98
CA MET A 31 10.59 -9.33 13.39
C MET A 31 10.04 -10.38 14.36
N ALA A 32 8.88 -10.12 14.93
CA ALA A 32 8.20 -11.02 15.86
C ALA A 32 7.12 -11.87 15.18
N GLU A 33 6.44 -11.33 14.17
CA GLU A 33 5.36 -11.99 13.47
C GLU A 33 5.44 -11.69 11.97
N ILE A 34 5.20 -12.72 11.14
CA ILE A 34 5.02 -12.58 9.69
C ILE A 34 3.66 -13.16 9.36
N ARG A 35 2.70 -12.30 9.07
CA ARG A 35 1.29 -12.64 8.84
C ARG A 35 1.02 -12.61 7.34
N VAL A 36 0.81 -13.74 6.72
CA VAL A 36 0.54 -13.85 5.28
C VAL A 36 -0.95 -14.11 5.06
N ILE A 37 -1.59 -13.26 4.28
CA ILE A 37 -3.00 -13.42 3.92
C ILE A 37 -3.07 -13.66 2.41
N ASP A 38 -3.37 -14.89 2.04
CA ASP A 38 -3.51 -15.27 0.63
C ASP A 38 -4.95 -15.08 0.16
N ASN A 39 -5.12 -14.31 -0.89
CA ASN A 39 -6.43 -13.96 -1.46
C ASN A 39 -6.87 -14.91 -2.58
N GLY A 40 -6.70 -16.22 -2.38
CA GLY A 40 -7.14 -17.25 -3.33
C GLY A 40 -6.19 -17.41 -4.50
N SER A 41 -4.89 -17.50 -4.26
CA SER A 41 -3.89 -17.82 -5.29
C SER A 41 -4.00 -19.24 -5.80
N LEU A 42 -3.71 -19.43 -7.10
CA LEU A 42 -3.73 -20.74 -7.79
C LEU A 42 -2.38 -21.08 -8.45
N ASP A 43 -1.34 -20.28 -8.21
CA ASP A 43 -0.02 -20.35 -8.87
C ASP A 43 1.07 -20.96 -7.99
N GLY A 44 0.71 -21.70 -6.94
CA GLY A 44 1.66 -22.28 -6.00
C GLY A 44 2.11 -21.32 -4.87
N THR A 45 1.59 -20.09 -4.82
CA THR A 45 1.89 -19.12 -3.74
C THR A 45 1.68 -19.75 -2.36
N LEU A 46 0.55 -20.41 -2.15
CA LEU A 46 0.18 -20.95 -0.83
C LEU A 46 1.11 -22.10 -0.41
N ASP A 47 1.55 -22.94 -1.34
CA ASP A 47 2.50 -24.04 -1.07
C ASP A 47 3.85 -23.48 -0.57
N ILE A 48 4.30 -22.37 -1.17
CA ILE A 48 5.51 -21.68 -0.75
C ILE A 48 5.33 -21.13 0.67
N VAL A 49 4.22 -20.46 0.95
CA VAL A 49 3.92 -19.89 2.27
C VAL A 49 3.86 -20.99 3.34
N GLN A 50 3.21 -22.13 3.06
CA GLN A 50 3.15 -23.29 3.96
C GLN A 50 4.53 -23.85 4.29
N ARG A 51 5.40 -23.93 3.30
CA ARG A 51 6.80 -24.35 3.49
C ARG A 51 7.55 -23.41 4.42
N HIS A 52 7.40 -22.08 4.26
CA HIS A 52 8.00 -21.11 5.20
C HIS A 52 7.44 -21.27 6.62
N ALA A 53 6.14 -21.45 6.77
CA ALA A 53 5.47 -21.63 8.05
C ALA A 53 5.92 -22.92 8.78
N SER A 54 6.24 -23.99 8.05
CA SER A 54 6.75 -25.23 8.64
C SER A 54 8.17 -25.10 9.19
N HIS A 55 8.96 -24.11 8.74
CA HIS A 55 10.35 -23.88 9.16
C HIS A 55 10.52 -22.72 10.14
N ASP A 56 9.48 -21.86 10.31
CA ASP A 56 9.56 -20.69 11.17
C ASP A 56 8.18 -20.37 11.76
N ALA A 57 8.04 -20.61 13.07
CA ALA A 57 6.77 -20.43 13.79
C ALA A 57 6.26 -18.96 13.81
N ARG A 58 7.10 -17.99 13.46
CA ARG A 58 6.70 -16.58 13.29
C ARG A 58 5.84 -16.38 12.04
N VAL A 59 5.99 -17.26 11.04
CA VAL A 59 5.21 -17.22 9.80
C VAL A 59 3.87 -17.90 10.06
N ARG A 60 2.80 -17.11 10.01
CA ARG A 60 1.41 -17.59 10.12
C ARG A 60 0.64 -17.13 8.91
N PHE A 61 -0.28 -17.95 8.41
CA PHE A 61 -1.01 -17.61 7.20
C PHE A 61 -2.51 -17.94 7.31
N VAL A 62 -3.29 -17.20 6.51
CA VAL A 62 -4.70 -17.45 6.27
C VAL A 62 -4.92 -17.49 4.76
N GLY A 63 -5.55 -18.54 4.26
CA GLY A 63 -6.00 -18.65 2.88
C GLY A 63 -7.46 -18.26 2.76
N ASN A 64 -7.76 -17.19 2.05
CA ASN A 64 -9.12 -16.79 1.72
C ASN A 64 -9.61 -17.57 0.48
N PRO A 65 -10.83 -18.10 0.48
CA PRO A 65 -11.36 -18.82 -0.68
C PRO A 65 -11.66 -17.91 -1.87
N ASP A 66 -11.83 -16.62 -1.59
CA ASP A 66 -12.05 -15.56 -2.55
C ASP A 66 -11.09 -14.39 -2.29
N ASN A 67 -11.07 -13.42 -3.19
CA ASN A 67 -10.25 -12.23 -3.02
C ASN A 67 -11.07 -11.09 -2.42
N PRO A 68 -11.04 -10.84 -1.07
CA PRO A 68 -11.79 -9.76 -0.45
C PRO A 68 -11.19 -8.36 -0.74
N GLY A 69 -10.01 -8.30 -1.33
CA GLY A 69 -9.26 -7.08 -1.63
C GLY A 69 -8.14 -6.81 -0.62
N PHE A 70 -7.27 -5.87 -1.00
CA PHE A 70 -6.04 -5.58 -0.26
C PHE A 70 -6.31 -5.05 1.16
N ALA A 71 -7.21 -4.06 1.28
CA ALA A 71 -7.52 -3.44 2.56
C ALA A 71 -8.12 -4.42 3.58
N ALA A 72 -9.10 -5.24 3.14
CA ALA A 72 -9.75 -6.23 4.00
C ALA A 72 -8.75 -7.30 4.47
N ALA A 73 -7.90 -7.80 3.57
CA ALA A 73 -6.88 -8.80 3.90
C ALA A 73 -5.82 -8.25 4.86
N ASN A 74 -5.37 -6.99 4.70
CA ASN A 74 -4.47 -6.36 5.67
C ASN A 74 -5.10 -6.25 7.06
N ASN A 75 -6.37 -5.85 7.17
CA ASN A 75 -7.08 -5.84 8.46
C ASN A 75 -7.15 -7.24 9.08
N GLN A 76 -7.40 -8.27 8.27
CA GLN A 76 -7.42 -9.66 8.72
C GLN A 76 -6.04 -10.09 9.26
N GLY A 77 -4.94 -9.69 8.60
CA GLY A 77 -3.59 -9.97 9.07
C GLY A 77 -3.25 -9.29 10.40
N VAL A 78 -3.83 -8.10 10.65
CA VAL A 78 -3.64 -7.37 11.92
C VAL A 78 -4.45 -7.96 13.06
N ALA A 79 -5.64 -8.53 12.80
CA ALA A 79 -6.62 -8.89 13.84
C ALA A 79 -6.04 -9.79 14.93
N ASP A 80 -5.23 -10.79 14.57
CA ASP A 80 -4.64 -11.75 15.51
C ASP A 80 -3.19 -11.42 15.89
N SER A 81 -2.67 -10.28 15.50
CA SER A 81 -1.34 -9.82 15.88
C SER A 81 -1.39 -9.04 17.19
N VAL A 82 -0.34 -9.15 18.00
CA VAL A 82 -0.16 -8.39 19.25
C VAL A 82 1.04 -7.44 19.21
N SER A 83 1.77 -7.43 18.11
CA SER A 83 2.97 -6.60 17.96
C SER A 83 2.62 -5.10 17.99
N PRO A 84 3.40 -4.26 18.68
CA PRO A 84 3.14 -2.82 18.79
C PRO A 84 3.43 -2.06 17.48
N TRP A 85 4.21 -2.64 16.57
CA TRP A 85 4.56 -2.07 15.28
C TRP A 85 3.99 -2.93 14.15
N LEU A 86 3.33 -2.29 13.20
CA LEU A 86 2.75 -2.92 12.02
C LEU A 86 3.52 -2.47 10.78
N ALA A 87 4.01 -3.43 9.99
CA ALA A 87 4.62 -3.20 8.69
C ALA A 87 3.77 -3.90 7.62
N PHE A 88 3.11 -3.14 6.76
CA PHE A 88 2.37 -3.65 5.60
C PHE A 88 3.33 -3.73 4.44
N ILE A 89 3.49 -4.91 3.84
CA ILE A 89 4.55 -5.18 2.88
C ILE A 89 3.98 -5.98 1.70
N ASN A 90 4.18 -5.49 0.49
CA ASN A 90 3.82 -6.23 -0.71
C ASN A 90 4.69 -7.50 -0.87
N PRO A 91 4.15 -8.59 -1.47
CA PRO A 91 4.85 -9.86 -1.62
C PRO A 91 6.00 -9.85 -2.65
N ASP A 92 6.19 -8.73 -3.34
CA ASP A 92 7.25 -8.48 -4.33
C ASP A 92 8.29 -7.45 -3.86
N LEU A 93 8.32 -7.17 -2.54
CA LEU A 93 9.32 -6.31 -1.91
C LEU A 93 10.43 -7.10 -1.23
N MET A 94 11.67 -6.69 -1.46
CA MET A 94 12.87 -7.27 -0.88
C MET A 94 13.49 -6.29 0.11
N VAL A 95 13.26 -6.53 1.41
CA VAL A 95 13.85 -5.74 2.50
C VAL A 95 15.23 -6.25 2.86
N GLU A 96 16.13 -5.37 3.33
CA GLU A 96 17.36 -5.77 3.97
C GLU A 96 17.14 -6.05 5.47
N ALA A 97 18.06 -6.76 6.10
CA ALA A 97 17.88 -7.28 7.46
C ALA A 97 17.61 -6.18 8.52
N ASP A 98 18.15 -4.99 8.35
CA ASP A 98 18.04 -3.87 9.28
C ASP A 98 16.98 -2.82 8.87
N THR A 99 16.45 -2.87 7.63
CA THR A 99 15.57 -1.84 7.07
C THR A 99 14.36 -1.54 7.97
N LEU A 100 13.65 -2.58 8.40
CA LEU A 100 12.44 -2.42 9.21
C LEU A 100 12.76 -1.96 10.64
N ALA A 101 13.83 -2.45 11.23
CA ALA A 101 14.28 -2.04 12.56
C ALA A 101 14.73 -0.57 12.57
N GLU A 102 15.43 -0.12 11.52
CA GLU A 102 15.82 1.28 11.37
C GLU A 102 14.60 2.18 11.16
N LEU A 103 13.66 1.77 10.32
CA LEU A 103 12.42 2.52 10.08
C LEU A 103 11.61 2.66 11.38
N ARG A 104 11.52 1.59 12.18
CA ARG A 104 10.88 1.60 13.50
C ARG A 104 11.57 2.57 14.47
N ARG A 105 12.91 2.59 14.51
CA ARG A 105 13.65 3.53 15.38
C ARG A 105 13.33 4.99 15.04
N ARG A 106 13.22 5.33 13.75
CA ARG A 106 12.79 6.66 13.31
C ARG A 106 11.36 6.96 13.69
N ALA A 107 10.48 5.97 13.57
CA ALA A 107 9.09 6.09 13.96
C ALA A 107 8.93 6.33 15.47
N GLU A 108 9.73 5.69 16.32
CA GLU A 108 9.71 5.91 17.78
C GLU A 108 10.03 7.37 18.16
N VAL A 109 10.97 7.98 17.46
CA VAL A 109 11.35 9.39 17.70
C VAL A 109 10.21 10.34 17.28
N LEU A 110 9.47 10.01 16.23
CA LEU A 110 8.36 10.83 15.73
C LEU A 110 7.07 10.66 16.53
N GLY A 111 6.90 9.50 17.20
CA GLY A 111 5.64 9.14 17.85
C GLY A 111 4.59 8.66 16.85
N ASP A 112 3.43 9.35 16.81
CA ASP A 112 2.37 9.01 15.86
C ASP A 112 2.80 9.32 14.43
N CYS A 113 3.11 8.26 13.68
CA CYS A 113 3.55 8.41 12.29
C CYS A 113 3.19 7.21 11.41
N LEU A 114 3.13 7.46 10.11
CA LEU A 114 3.06 6.47 9.04
C LEU A 114 4.28 6.69 8.14
N LEU A 115 5.18 5.73 8.13
CA LEU A 115 6.44 5.82 7.41
C LEU A 115 6.52 4.82 6.26
N GLY A 116 7.17 5.24 5.17
CA GLY A 116 7.60 4.40 4.07
C GLY A 116 9.09 4.56 3.80
N VAL A 117 9.58 3.81 2.82
CA VAL A 117 10.98 3.83 2.38
C VAL A 117 11.07 4.05 0.88
N GLU A 118 12.24 4.44 0.38
CA GLU A 118 12.53 4.51 -1.04
C GLU A 118 12.39 3.13 -1.68
N GLN A 119 11.73 3.06 -2.82
CA GLN A 119 11.55 1.82 -3.57
C GLN A 119 12.33 1.92 -4.89
N LEU A 120 13.18 0.95 -5.13
CA LEU A 120 13.94 0.83 -6.37
C LEU A 120 13.41 -0.37 -7.17
N ASP A 121 13.41 -0.26 -8.48
CA ASP A 121 13.18 -1.43 -9.33
C ASP A 121 14.42 -2.34 -9.38
N GLU A 122 14.34 -3.45 -10.12
CA GLU A 122 15.43 -4.41 -10.29
C GLU A 122 16.68 -3.82 -10.98
N HIS A 123 16.53 -2.64 -11.62
CA HIS A 123 17.62 -1.90 -12.27
C HIS A 123 18.16 -0.77 -11.39
N GLY A 124 17.70 -0.65 -10.14
CA GLY A 124 18.10 0.40 -9.21
C GLY A 124 17.46 1.77 -9.49
N GLN A 125 16.41 1.82 -10.31
CA GLN A 125 15.70 3.07 -10.63
C GLN A 125 14.63 3.35 -9.56
N ALA A 126 14.59 4.58 -9.04
CA ALA A 126 13.63 4.98 -8.03
C ALA A 126 12.21 5.03 -8.58
N ASP A 127 11.25 4.54 -7.77
CA ASP A 127 9.84 4.65 -8.05
C ASP A 127 9.30 6.02 -7.66
N GLU A 128 9.03 6.87 -8.65
CA GLU A 128 8.43 8.19 -8.42
C GLU A 128 7.02 8.12 -7.76
N ALA A 129 6.33 6.99 -7.88
CA ALA A 129 4.99 6.82 -7.31
C ALA A 129 4.98 6.48 -5.82
N VAL A 130 6.13 6.35 -5.17
CA VAL A 130 6.23 6.09 -3.72
C VAL A 130 5.76 7.28 -2.91
N ARG A 131 6.11 8.51 -3.34
CA ARG A 131 5.72 9.79 -2.73
C ARG A 131 4.53 10.34 -3.46
N ARG A 132 3.44 10.60 -2.76
CA ARG A 132 2.20 11.06 -3.38
C ARG A 132 1.62 12.26 -2.65
N ARG A 133 0.87 13.05 -3.42
CA ARG A 133 -0.06 14.05 -2.90
C ARG A 133 -1.48 13.53 -2.93
N ASP A 134 -2.37 14.18 -2.22
CA ASP A 134 -3.80 13.92 -2.35
C ASP A 134 -4.28 14.25 -3.79
N PRO A 135 -5.30 13.53 -4.30
CA PRO A 135 -5.93 13.90 -5.55
C PRO A 135 -6.55 15.30 -5.49
N ASP A 136 -6.25 16.14 -6.47
CA ASP A 136 -6.89 17.44 -6.62
C ASP A 136 -8.02 17.35 -7.67
N PHE A 137 -9.23 17.11 -7.20
CA PHE A 137 -10.39 16.93 -8.08
C PHE A 137 -10.81 18.22 -8.80
N LEU A 138 -10.56 19.41 -8.24
CA LEU A 138 -10.84 20.65 -8.94
C LEU A 138 -9.84 20.92 -10.06
N LEU A 139 -8.56 20.60 -9.83
CA LEU A 139 -7.56 20.65 -10.88
C LEU A 139 -7.85 19.62 -11.98
N MET A 140 -8.33 18.43 -11.63
CA MET A 140 -8.77 17.43 -12.62
C MET A 140 -9.86 17.97 -13.55
N LEU A 141 -10.82 18.76 -13.03
CA LEU A 141 -11.87 19.38 -13.85
C LEU A 141 -11.35 20.50 -14.76
N ARG A 142 -10.36 21.27 -14.28
CA ARG A 142 -9.80 22.42 -15.02
C ARG A 142 -8.72 22.00 -16.03
N SER A 143 -7.95 20.97 -15.70
CA SER A 143 -6.79 20.51 -16.47
C SER A 143 -6.72 18.98 -16.41
N PRO A 144 -7.52 18.29 -17.25
CA PRO A 144 -7.50 16.83 -17.33
C PRO A 144 -6.06 16.31 -17.54
N GLY A 145 -5.63 15.38 -16.69
CA GLY A 145 -4.26 14.81 -16.73
C GLY A 145 -3.23 15.49 -15.80
N GLN A 146 -3.46 16.71 -15.30
CA GLN A 146 -2.60 17.31 -14.28
C GLN A 146 -3.04 16.97 -12.85
N GLY A 147 -4.34 17.02 -12.55
CA GLY A 147 -4.85 16.67 -11.22
C GLY A 147 -4.67 15.18 -10.84
N SER A 148 -4.37 14.33 -11.83
CA SER A 148 -4.03 12.91 -11.63
C SER A 148 -2.54 12.65 -11.40
N LYS A 149 -1.67 13.65 -11.55
CA LYS A 149 -0.23 13.53 -11.25
C LYS A 149 -0.03 13.63 -9.75
N LEU A 150 -0.01 12.48 -9.08
CA LEU A 150 0.09 12.41 -7.62
C LEU A 150 1.54 12.39 -7.13
N ALA A 151 2.52 12.12 -8.00
CA ALA A 151 3.92 12.02 -7.61
C ALA A 151 4.44 13.32 -7.00
N VAL A 152 5.20 13.18 -5.91
CA VAL A 152 5.95 14.25 -5.24
C VAL A 152 7.44 13.97 -5.49
N PRO A 153 8.22 14.94 -5.97
CA PRO A 153 9.66 14.75 -6.19
C PRO A 153 10.38 14.38 -4.88
N ARG A 154 11.42 13.56 -5.00
CA ARG A 154 12.35 13.31 -3.91
C ARG A 154 13.12 14.59 -3.59
N ASP A 155 13.23 14.92 -2.31
CA ASP A 155 14.15 15.93 -1.81
C ASP A 155 15.45 15.24 -1.34
N PRO A 156 16.57 15.40 -2.05
CA PRO A 156 17.82 14.72 -1.73
C PRO A 156 18.47 15.23 -0.42
N HIS A 157 18.03 16.40 0.08
CA HIS A 157 18.55 17.00 1.30
C HIS A 157 17.81 16.55 2.58
N GLN A 158 16.74 15.79 2.44
CA GLN A 158 15.95 15.27 3.56
C GLN A 158 16.10 13.76 3.67
N ALA A 159 16.72 13.27 4.74
CA ALA A 159 16.73 11.84 5.07
C ALA A 159 15.31 11.33 5.36
N LEU A 160 14.47 12.18 5.99
CA LEU A 160 13.06 11.91 6.25
C LEU A 160 12.21 13.04 5.66
N GLN A 161 11.56 12.77 4.53
CA GLN A 161 10.74 13.75 3.79
C GLN A 161 9.26 13.58 4.13
N ARG A 162 8.63 14.63 4.66
CA ARG A 162 7.17 14.63 4.87
C ARG A 162 6.44 14.75 3.55
N VAL A 163 5.42 13.91 3.37
CA VAL A 163 4.58 13.86 2.16
C VAL A 163 3.12 13.67 2.53
N PRO A 164 2.18 14.13 1.69
CA PRO A 164 0.76 13.91 1.96
C PRO A 164 0.34 12.43 1.97
N ALA A 165 0.92 11.61 1.10
CA ALA A 165 0.62 10.19 1.03
C ALA A 165 1.82 9.37 0.51
N LEU A 166 1.77 8.07 0.78
CA LEU A 166 2.77 7.08 0.40
C LEU A 166 2.12 5.95 -0.40
N SER A 167 2.93 5.23 -1.18
CA SER A 167 2.50 3.97 -1.78
C SER A 167 2.27 2.91 -0.69
N GLY A 168 1.19 2.14 -0.83
CA GLY A 168 0.86 1.04 0.07
C GLY A 168 1.81 -0.15 0.01
N ALA A 169 2.84 -0.13 -0.86
CA ALA A 169 3.72 -1.28 -1.04
C ALA A 169 4.59 -1.57 0.20
N LEU A 170 5.08 -0.53 0.90
CA LEU A 170 5.66 -0.66 2.24
C LEU A 170 5.25 0.53 3.11
N LEU A 171 4.51 0.23 4.16
CA LEU A 171 4.08 1.19 5.16
C LEU A 171 4.32 0.63 6.57
N MET A 172 4.88 1.45 7.45
CA MET A 172 5.05 1.10 8.87
C MET A 172 4.38 2.14 9.76
N MET A 173 3.71 1.68 10.81
CA MET A 173 3.05 2.55 11.78
C MET A 173 2.90 1.87 13.15
N PRO A 174 2.76 2.65 14.24
CA PRO A 174 2.37 2.10 15.54
C PRO A 174 0.96 1.50 15.49
N ARG A 175 0.76 0.35 16.13
CA ARG A 175 -0.58 -0.27 16.26
C ARG A 175 -1.61 0.69 16.86
N VAL A 176 -1.22 1.43 17.89
CA VAL A 176 -2.12 2.39 18.55
C VAL A 176 -2.68 3.43 17.56
N LEU A 177 -1.87 3.90 16.62
CA LEU A 177 -2.34 4.79 15.56
C LEU A 177 -3.28 4.06 14.60
N PHE A 178 -2.91 2.83 14.18
CA PHE A 178 -3.73 2.00 13.29
C PHE A 178 -5.13 1.77 13.87
N ASP A 179 -5.21 1.37 15.13
CA ASP A 179 -6.48 1.11 15.83
C ASP A 179 -7.29 2.40 15.98
N ARG A 180 -6.65 3.53 16.35
CA ARG A 180 -7.29 4.84 16.51
C ARG A 180 -7.93 5.36 15.23
N ILE A 181 -7.30 5.13 14.07
CA ILE A 181 -7.84 5.56 12.77
C ILE A 181 -8.79 4.53 12.14
N GLY A 182 -9.02 3.39 12.79
CA GLY A 182 -9.94 2.34 12.34
C GLY A 182 -9.38 1.44 11.24
N GLY A 183 -8.05 1.30 11.15
CA GLY A 183 -7.39 0.40 10.20
C GLY A 183 -7.55 0.81 8.72
N TRP A 184 -7.41 -0.16 7.83
CA TRP A 184 -7.67 0.02 6.40
C TRP A 184 -9.18 0.09 6.13
N ASP A 185 -9.61 1.01 5.25
CA ASP A 185 -11.01 1.06 4.82
C ASP A 185 -11.29 -0.05 3.79
N ALA A 186 -11.94 -1.14 4.24
CA ALA A 186 -12.29 -2.30 3.41
C ALA A 186 -13.27 -1.98 2.26
N GLY A 187 -13.83 -0.76 2.21
CA GLY A 187 -14.61 -0.30 1.06
C GLY A 187 -13.77 -0.05 -0.20
N TYR A 188 -12.44 0.02 -0.07
CA TYR A 188 -11.51 -0.01 -1.20
C TYR A 188 -11.08 -1.46 -1.45
N ARG A 189 -11.36 -1.97 -2.64
CA ARG A 189 -10.93 -3.31 -3.02
C ARG A 189 -9.51 -3.33 -3.56
N LEU A 190 -9.14 -2.29 -4.31
CA LEU A 190 -7.84 -2.11 -4.94
C LEU A 190 -7.66 -0.65 -5.35
N HIS A 191 -6.52 -0.04 -5.01
CA HIS A 191 -6.13 1.36 -5.23
C HIS A 191 -6.94 2.40 -4.42
N ALA A 192 -6.25 3.46 -4.05
CA ALA A 192 -6.67 4.59 -3.22
C ALA A 192 -6.90 4.27 -1.72
N GLU A 193 -6.78 3.00 -1.28
CA GLU A 193 -6.76 2.62 0.13
C GLU A 193 -5.56 3.21 0.87
N ASP A 194 -4.41 3.30 0.21
CA ASP A 194 -3.19 3.91 0.74
C ASP A 194 -3.33 5.42 0.90
N LEU A 195 -3.94 6.11 -0.07
CA LEU A 195 -4.27 7.54 0.04
C LEU A 195 -5.24 7.80 1.21
N ASP A 196 -6.26 6.96 1.35
CA ASP A 196 -7.23 7.02 2.44
C ASP A 196 -6.55 6.85 3.81
N LEU A 197 -5.73 5.81 3.97
CA LEU A 197 -5.01 5.54 5.21
C LEU A 197 -4.11 6.71 5.60
N CYS A 198 -3.31 7.21 4.66
CA CYS A 198 -2.42 8.35 4.87
C CYS A 198 -3.19 9.61 5.28
N ARG A 199 -4.32 9.87 4.63
CA ARG A 199 -5.14 11.04 4.95
C ARG A 199 -5.75 10.94 6.35
N ARG A 200 -6.34 9.80 6.72
CA ARG A 200 -6.87 9.59 8.09
C ARG A 200 -5.78 9.66 9.14
N ALA A 201 -4.58 9.16 8.86
CA ALA A 201 -3.44 9.30 9.76
C ALA A 201 -3.10 10.79 9.99
N ARG A 202 -3.00 11.60 8.93
CA ARG A 202 -2.77 13.05 9.03
C ARG A 202 -3.90 13.79 9.76
N GLU A 203 -5.16 13.45 9.47
CA GLU A 203 -6.32 14.04 10.16
C GLU A 203 -6.35 13.67 11.66
N ALA A 204 -5.73 12.55 12.04
CA ALA A 204 -5.50 12.16 13.44
C ALA A 204 -4.23 12.81 14.07
N GLY A 205 -3.55 13.72 13.35
CA GLY A 205 -2.35 14.43 13.82
C GLY A 205 -1.04 13.70 13.58
N ALA A 206 -1.04 12.53 12.92
CA ALA A 206 0.17 11.77 12.67
C ALA A 206 1.03 12.36 11.54
N VAL A 207 2.34 12.14 11.62
CA VAL A 207 3.29 12.49 10.57
C VAL A 207 3.27 11.40 9.50
N VAL A 208 3.07 11.76 8.22
CA VAL A 208 3.28 10.88 7.08
C VAL A 208 4.58 11.28 6.39
N ALA A 209 5.54 10.35 6.31
CA ALA A 209 6.87 10.65 5.77
C ALA A 209 7.54 9.41 5.14
N ILE A 210 8.52 9.67 4.28
CA ILE A 210 9.35 8.64 3.66
C ILE A 210 10.80 8.80 4.10
N ALA A 211 11.44 7.68 4.45
CA ALA A 211 12.87 7.61 4.68
C ALA A 211 13.59 7.48 3.33
N ASN A 212 14.16 8.58 2.84
CA ASN A 212 14.79 8.67 1.52
C ASN A 212 16.12 7.90 1.42
N ASP A 213 16.76 7.63 2.54
CA ASP A 213 18.05 6.95 2.66
C ASP A 213 17.89 5.45 3.04
N LEU A 214 16.69 4.98 3.32
CA LEU A 214 16.36 3.55 3.43
C LEU A 214 15.74 3.08 2.14
N GLN A 215 16.28 2.00 1.58
CA GLN A 215 15.90 1.50 0.27
C GLN A 215 15.44 0.05 0.33
N VAL A 216 14.46 -0.30 -0.52
CA VAL A 216 14.03 -1.68 -0.76
C VAL A 216 13.92 -1.92 -2.26
N THR A 217 14.16 -3.15 -2.70
CA THR A 217 13.93 -3.52 -4.10
C THR A 217 12.49 -3.97 -4.27
N HIS A 218 11.81 -3.42 -5.27
CA HIS A 218 10.43 -3.74 -5.65
C HIS A 218 10.41 -4.45 -7.01
N VAL A 219 10.29 -5.77 -7.00
CA VAL A 219 10.20 -6.61 -8.21
C VAL A 219 8.78 -6.50 -8.77
N ARG A 220 8.53 -5.46 -9.56
CA ARG A 220 7.18 -5.06 -9.98
C ARG A 220 6.52 -5.99 -10.98
N GLY A 221 5.22 -6.09 -10.89
CA GLY A 221 4.36 -6.39 -12.03
C GLY A 221 3.80 -7.79 -12.12
N VAL A 222 3.78 -8.56 -11.05
CA VAL A 222 3.25 -9.92 -11.08
C VAL A 222 1.72 -9.92 -10.99
N SER A 223 1.13 -9.24 -10.01
CA SER A 223 -0.31 -9.36 -9.70
C SER A 223 -1.24 -8.46 -10.51
N SER A 224 -0.77 -7.29 -11.01
CA SER A 224 -1.64 -6.29 -11.66
C SER A 224 -1.76 -6.44 -13.18
N ARG A 225 -0.83 -7.16 -13.83
CA ARG A 225 -0.80 -7.28 -15.30
C ARG A 225 -1.89 -8.18 -15.87
N SER A 226 -2.39 -9.13 -15.11
CA SER A 226 -3.31 -10.17 -15.60
C SER A 226 -4.76 -9.70 -15.79
N ARG A 227 -5.18 -8.58 -15.17
CA ARG A 227 -6.57 -8.11 -15.19
C ARG A 227 -6.69 -6.57 -15.35
N PRO A 228 -6.25 -5.99 -16.49
CA PRO A 228 -6.14 -4.54 -16.63
C PRO A 228 -7.48 -3.81 -16.49
N PHE A 229 -8.59 -4.37 -17.00
CA PHE A 229 -9.93 -3.79 -16.82
C PHE A 229 -10.38 -3.77 -15.36
N PHE A 230 -10.14 -4.85 -14.61
CA PHE A 230 -10.47 -4.94 -13.20
C PHE A 230 -9.70 -3.88 -12.39
N VAL A 231 -8.41 -3.73 -12.68
CA VAL A 231 -7.53 -2.76 -12.01
C VAL A 231 -8.03 -1.32 -12.26
N GLU A 232 -8.27 -0.95 -13.53
CA GLU A 232 -8.72 0.40 -13.88
C GLU A 232 -10.11 0.70 -13.34
N TRP A 233 -11.03 -0.26 -13.36
CA TRP A 233 -12.35 -0.10 -12.75
C TRP A 233 -12.27 0.22 -11.26
N HIS A 234 -11.49 -0.57 -10.50
CA HIS A 234 -11.36 -0.35 -9.06
C HIS A 234 -10.60 0.92 -8.72
N LYS A 235 -9.61 1.32 -9.50
CA LYS A 235 -8.92 2.59 -9.38
C LYS A 235 -9.87 3.80 -9.48
N HIS A 236 -10.74 3.82 -10.48
CA HIS A 236 -11.73 4.89 -10.65
C HIS A 236 -12.80 4.85 -9.57
N LYS A 237 -13.27 3.65 -9.19
CA LYS A 237 -14.19 3.47 -8.06
C LYS A 237 -13.55 3.94 -6.74
N GLY A 238 -12.27 3.65 -6.52
CA GLY A 238 -11.50 4.11 -5.36
C GLY A 238 -11.37 5.63 -5.31
N LEU A 239 -11.03 6.28 -6.43
CA LEU A 239 -10.99 7.74 -6.51
C LEU A 239 -12.35 8.39 -6.21
N TRP A 240 -13.43 7.83 -6.73
CA TRP A 240 -14.78 8.32 -6.42
C TRP A 240 -15.12 8.14 -4.94
N ARG A 241 -14.79 6.98 -4.32
CA ARG A 241 -14.98 6.76 -2.88
C ARG A 241 -14.18 7.78 -2.06
N TYR A 242 -12.92 8.04 -2.42
CA TYR A 242 -12.07 9.03 -1.77
C TYR A 242 -12.70 10.43 -1.82
N PHE A 243 -13.15 10.87 -3.00
CA PHE A 243 -13.86 12.14 -3.16
C PHE A 243 -15.11 12.20 -2.29
N GLN A 244 -15.95 11.16 -2.31
CA GLN A 244 -17.17 11.11 -1.50
C GLN A 244 -16.88 11.23 0.00
N LYS A 245 -15.83 10.57 0.47
CA LYS A 245 -15.48 10.52 1.89
C LYS A 245 -14.92 11.84 2.39
N PHE A 246 -14.04 12.47 1.64
CA PHE A 246 -13.24 13.59 2.13
C PHE A 246 -13.62 14.95 1.59
N GLU A 247 -14.24 15.03 0.40
CA GLU A 247 -14.48 16.32 -0.25
C GLU A 247 -15.93 16.60 -0.60
N ALA A 248 -16.74 15.60 -0.91
CA ALA A 248 -18.07 15.80 -1.46
C ALA A 248 -18.97 16.66 -0.54
N LYS A 249 -18.85 16.52 0.78
CA LYS A 249 -19.67 17.30 1.74
C LYS A 249 -19.44 18.82 1.63
N GLN A 250 -18.25 19.24 1.18
CA GLN A 250 -17.84 20.64 1.05
C GLN A 250 -18.10 21.18 -0.38
N ARG A 251 -18.69 20.38 -1.28
CA ARG A 251 -18.90 20.71 -2.69
C ARG A 251 -20.36 20.77 -3.04
N SER A 252 -20.72 21.72 -3.92
CA SER A 252 -22.08 21.82 -4.47
C SER A 252 -22.41 20.60 -5.35
N LEU A 253 -23.70 20.33 -5.52
CA LEU A 253 -24.18 19.20 -6.36
C LEU A 253 -23.65 19.23 -7.80
N PRO A 254 -23.61 20.39 -8.51
CA PRO A 254 -23.02 20.43 -9.85
C PRO A 254 -21.54 20.05 -9.88
N VAL A 255 -20.74 20.48 -8.90
CA VAL A 255 -19.32 20.10 -8.79
C VAL A 255 -19.18 18.59 -8.54
N ARG A 256 -20.01 18.03 -7.68
CA ARG A 256 -20.00 16.57 -7.41
C ARG A 256 -20.34 15.77 -8.66
N ALA A 257 -21.34 16.20 -9.42
CA ALA A 257 -21.71 15.59 -10.70
C ALA A 257 -20.59 15.71 -11.74
N ALA A 258 -19.94 16.88 -11.83
CA ALA A 258 -18.80 17.10 -12.74
C ALA A 258 -17.60 16.21 -12.40
N VAL A 259 -17.24 16.07 -11.12
CA VAL A 259 -16.17 15.17 -10.69
C VAL A 259 -16.50 13.72 -11.02
N TRP A 260 -17.71 13.26 -10.75
CA TRP A 260 -18.17 11.92 -11.12
C TRP A 260 -18.02 11.70 -12.64
N ALA A 261 -18.55 12.62 -13.44
CA ALA A 261 -18.47 12.52 -14.89
C ALA A 261 -17.01 12.50 -15.40
N ALA A 262 -16.13 13.33 -14.84
CA ALA A 262 -14.72 13.38 -15.23
C ALA A 262 -13.99 12.06 -14.91
N ILE A 263 -14.21 11.49 -13.72
CA ILE A 263 -13.62 10.19 -13.33
C ILE A 263 -14.04 9.09 -14.31
N TRP A 264 -15.36 8.98 -14.61
CA TRP A 264 -15.85 7.90 -15.46
C TRP A 264 -15.58 8.15 -16.95
N ALA A 265 -15.56 9.41 -17.42
CA ALA A 265 -15.11 9.73 -18.77
C ALA A 265 -13.66 9.33 -18.99
N HIS A 266 -12.78 9.59 -18.02
CA HIS A 266 -11.39 9.11 -18.07
C HIS A 266 -11.29 7.58 -18.14
N ALA A 267 -12.10 6.88 -17.34
CA ALA A 267 -12.15 5.41 -17.40
C ALA A 267 -12.53 4.90 -18.80
N LEU A 268 -13.55 5.50 -19.42
CA LEU A 268 -13.99 5.17 -20.78
C LEU A 268 -12.91 5.45 -21.83
N MET A 269 -12.17 6.56 -21.72
CA MET A 269 -11.08 6.90 -22.63
C MET A 269 -9.91 5.89 -22.59
N LEU A 270 -9.76 5.14 -21.49
CA LEU A 270 -8.71 4.11 -21.38
C LEU A 270 -9.09 2.78 -22.05
N VAL A 271 -10.38 2.53 -22.31
CA VAL A 271 -10.88 1.26 -22.85
C VAL A 271 -10.14 0.80 -24.12
N PRO A 272 -9.92 1.66 -25.17
CA PRO A 272 -9.20 1.23 -26.36
C PRO A 272 -7.77 0.78 -26.11
N ARG A 273 -7.08 1.41 -25.12
CA ARG A 273 -5.72 1.01 -24.72
C ARG A 273 -5.72 -0.32 -23.97
N LEU A 274 -6.73 -0.55 -23.14
CA LEU A 274 -6.88 -1.79 -22.38
C LEU A 274 -7.17 -2.97 -23.31
N LEU A 275 -8.04 -2.79 -24.31
CA LEU A 275 -8.32 -3.81 -25.33
C LEU A 275 -7.06 -4.23 -26.10
N ARG A 276 -6.20 -3.26 -26.46
CA ARG A 276 -4.91 -3.56 -27.15
C ARG A 276 -3.90 -4.31 -26.28
N ARG A 277 -4.01 -4.24 -24.95
CA ARG A 277 -3.12 -4.96 -24.02
C ARG A 277 -3.65 -6.36 -23.67
N SER A 278 -4.90 -6.63 -23.99
CA SER A 278 -5.56 -7.91 -23.71
C SER A 278 -5.54 -8.85 -24.92
N LEU A 279 -5.14 -8.35 -26.11
CA LEU A 279 -4.85 -9.07 -27.34
C LEU A 279 -3.35 -9.36 -27.42
#